data_604a60ced0690a5599769e08dde81495
#
_entry.id   604a60ced0690a5599769e08dde81495
#
_cell.length_a   1.000
_cell.length_b   1.000
_cell.length_c   1.000
_cell.angle_alpha   90.00
_cell.angle_beta   90.00
_cell.angle_gamma   90.00
#
_symmetry.space_group_name_H-M   'P 1'
#
loop_
_entity.id
_entity.type
_entity.pdbx_description
1 polymer ?
#
loop_
_entity_poly.entity_id
_entity_poly.type
_entity_poly.pdbx_seq_one_letter_code
_entity_poly.pdbx_strand_id
1 'polypeptide(L)' 'MGQFKPLLCSIPDAASALGVSRSKTYELISEGLLLTVSIGRRRLVRVDSVEAIALGEAA' A
#
# COMPACT_ATOMS: atom_id res chain seq x y z
N MET A 1 15.69 -18.85 -12.20
CA MET A 1 15.33 -18.36 -11.29
C MET A 1 14.55 -17.29 -11.37
N GLY A 2 13.58 -17.18 -10.99
CA GLY A 2 12.68 -16.14 -11.13
C GLY A 2 12.94 -15.04 -10.17
N GLN A 3 12.54 -13.87 -10.55
CA GLN A 3 12.51 -12.75 -9.65
C GLN A 3 11.07 -12.58 -9.23
N PHE A 4 10.90 -12.30 -7.95
CA PHE A 4 9.57 -12.11 -7.43
C PHE A 4 9.26 -10.63 -7.36
N LYS A 5 8.15 -10.23 -7.96
CA LYS A 5 7.64 -8.87 -7.80
C LYS A 5 6.82 -8.85 -6.52
N PRO A 6 7.11 -7.93 -5.60
CA PRO A 6 6.31 -7.83 -4.39
C PRO A 6 4.86 -7.51 -4.72
N LEU A 7 3.94 -8.24 -4.14
CA LEU A 7 2.50 -8.00 -4.32
C LEU A 7 1.91 -7.27 -3.12
N LEU A 8 2.56 -7.39 -1.97
CA LEU A 8 2.12 -6.77 -0.72
C LEU A 8 3.31 -6.14 -0.03
N CYS A 9 3.05 -5.12 0.75
CA CYS A 9 4.09 -4.48 1.55
C CYS A 9 3.50 -4.08 2.89
N SER A 10 4.37 -3.73 3.83
CA SER A 10 3.91 -3.26 5.13
C SER A 10 3.33 -1.86 5.02
N ILE A 11 2.56 -1.46 6.02
CA ILE A 11 2.02 -0.09 6.05
C ILE A 11 3.13 0.95 6.09
N PRO A 12 4.19 0.80 6.92
CA PRO A 12 5.31 1.75 6.86
C PRO A 12 5.99 1.80 5.49
N ASP A 13 6.10 0.65 4.82
CA ASP A 13 6.71 0.62 3.49
C ASP A 13 5.84 1.37 2.48
N ALA A 14 4.52 1.23 2.58
CA ALA A 14 3.61 1.96 1.70
C ALA A 14 3.75 3.46 1.91
N ALA A 15 3.84 3.90 3.17
CA ALA A 15 4.01 5.31 3.49
C ALA A 15 5.30 5.84 2.89
N SER A 16 6.37 5.08 3.02
CA SER A 16 7.68 5.45 2.51
C SER A 16 7.66 5.52 0.98
N ALA A 17 7.04 4.54 0.34
CA ALA A 17 6.96 4.48 -1.11
C ALA A 17 6.20 5.67 -1.68
N LEU A 18 5.16 6.13 -0.97
CA LEU A 18 4.37 7.27 -1.41
C LEU A 18 4.94 8.62 -0.93
N GLY A 19 5.91 8.58 -0.01
CA GLY A 19 6.48 9.81 0.53
C GLY A 19 5.53 10.57 1.43
N VAL A 20 4.63 9.87 2.12
CA VAL A 20 3.65 10.50 2.99
C VAL A 20 3.82 10.01 4.42
N SER A 21 3.18 10.70 5.37
CA SER A 21 3.24 10.32 6.77
C SER A 21 2.43 9.05 7.03
N ARG A 22 2.68 8.43 8.17
CA ARG A 22 1.91 7.28 8.59
C ARG A 22 0.42 7.64 8.73
N SER A 23 0.13 8.80 9.29
CA SER A 23 -1.25 9.27 9.44
C SER A 23 -1.95 9.38 8.09
N LYS A 24 -1.26 9.95 7.10
CA LYS A 24 -1.84 10.07 5.77
C LYS A 24 -2.07 8.70 5.15
N THR A 25 -1.18 7.76 5.40
CA THR A 25 -1.33 6.40 4.91
C THR A 25 -2.60 5.76 5.45
N TYR A 26 -2.88 5.93 6.75
CA TYR A 26 -4.11 5.39 7.34
C TYR A 26 -5.35 6.09 6.78
N GLU A 27 -5.26 7.39 6.47
CA GLU A 27 -6.35 8.09 5.81
C GLU A 27 -6.66 7.46 4.46
N LEU A 28 -5.62 7.17 3.69
CA LEU A 28 -5.80 6.56 2.36
C LEU A 28 -6.42 5.18 2.47
N ILE A 29 -6.06 4.42 3.50
CA ILE A 29 -6.69 3.12 3.76
C ILE A 29 -8.17 3.32 4.09
N SER A 30 -8.46 4.28 4.95
CA SER A 30 -9.82 4.58 5.37
C SER A 30 -10.70 5.00 4.20
N GLU A 31 -10.13 5.71 3.25
CA GLU A 31 -10.86 6.19 2.08
C GLU A 31 -11.00 5.12 0.99
N GLY A 32 -10.38 3.96 1.19
CA GLY A 32 -10.45 2.88 0.21
C GLY A 32 -9.51 3.04 -0.97
N LEU A 33 -8.58 4.00 -0.90
CA LEU A 33 -7.60 4.21 -1.96
C LEU A 33 -6.41 3.27 -1.82
N LEU A 34 -6.02 2.94 -0.59
CA LEU A 34 -5.04 1.90 -0.32
C LEU A 34 -5.80 0.67 0.14
N LEU A 35 -5.58 -0.44 -0.54
CA LEU A 35 -6.28 -1.69 -0.24
C LEU A 35 -5.38 -2.55 0.64
N THR A 36 -5.96 -3.17 1.65
CA THR A 36 -5.20 -3.97 2.60
C THR A 36 -5.69 -5.42 2.59
N VAL A 37 -4.78 -6.30 3.00
CA VAL A 37 -5.06 -7.72 3.11
C VAL A 37 -4.49 -8.16 4.45
N SER A 38 -5.24 -8.97 5.19
CA SER A 38 -4.74 -9.55 6.42
C SER A 38 -4.26 -10.97 6.17
N ILE A 39 -3.03 -11.26 6.57
CA ILE A 39 -2.48 -12.60 6.48
C ILE A 39 -2.03 -12.96 7.89
N GLY A 40 -2.74 -13.90 8.51
CA GLY A 40 -2.51 -14.20 9.91
C GLY A 40 -2.79 -12.98 10.74
N ARG A 41 -1.78 -12.53 11.48
CA ARG A 41 -1.92 -11.33 12.31
C ARG A 41 -1.36 -10.08 11.65
N ARG A 42 -0.88 -10.22 10.42
CA ARG A 42 -0.26 -9.10 9.72
C ARG A 42 -1.26 -8.44 8.79
N ARG A 43 -1.26 -7.12 8.82
CA ARG A 43 -2.04 -6.34 7.89
C ARG A 43 -1.08 -5.74 6.88
N LEU A 44 -1.30 -6.05 5.62
CA LEU A 44 -0.41 -5.66 4.54
C LEU A 44 -1.17 -4.84 3.51
N VAL A 45 -0.44 -4.03 2.76
CA VAL A 45 -1.02 -3.15 1.75
C VAL A 45 -0.72 -3.73 0.37
N ARG A 46 -1.71 -3.71 -0.50
CA ARG A 46 -1.53 -4.16 -1.87
C ARG A 46 -0.67 -3.17 -2.63
N VAL A 47 0.41 -3.67 -3.20
CA VAL A 47 1.35 -2.82 -3.94
C VAL A 47 0.68 -2.20 -5.16
N ASP A 48 -0.25 -2.90 -5.81
CA ASP A 48 -0.95 -2.33 -6.97
C ASP A 48 -1.77 -1.10 -6.58
N SER A 49 -2.32 -1.04 -5.36
CA SER A 49 -3.03 0.15 -4.92
C SER A 49 -2.07 1.30 -4.64
N VAL A 50 -0.86 1.00 -4.15
CA VAL A 50 0.18 2.01 -3.96
C VAL A 50 0.56 2.61 -5.31
N GLU A 51 0.76 1.76 -6.30
CA GLU A 51 1.13 2.21 -7.64
C GLU A 51 0.03 3.05 -8.28
N ALA A 52 -1.22 2.65 -8.09
CA ALA A 52 -2.35 3.38 -8.66
C ALA A 52 -2.42 4.80 -8.10
N ILE A 53 -2.16 4.96 -6.81
CA ILE A 53 -2.14 6.30 -6.21
C ILE A 53 -0.98 7.11 -6.80
N ALA A 54 0.20 6.49 -6.90
CA ALA A 54 1.38 7.18 -7.40
C ALA A 54 1.20 7.63 -8.85
N LEU A 55 0.43 6.86 -9.64
CA LEU A 55 0.17 7.19 -11.04
C LEU A 55 -1.05 8.10 -11.19
N GLY A 56 -1.72 8.44 -10.10
CA GLY A 56 -2.91 9.28 -10.16
C GLY A 56 -4.16 8.57 -10.66
N GLU A 57 -4.15 7.24 -10.69
CA GLU A 57 -5.28 6.47 -11.20
C GLU A 57 -6.37 6.24 -10.17
N ALA A 58 -6.05 6.41 -8.91
CA ALA A 58 -6.98 6.15 -7.82
C ALA A 58 -7.64 7.45 -7.34
N ALA A 59 -8.00 8.29 -8.21
CA ALA A 59 -8.57 9.60 -7.87
C ALA A 59 -10.02 9.47 -7.42
#